data_91e3ed7755e3f81182dfaa50ef25ef73
#
_entry.id   91e3ed7755e3f81182dfaa50ef25ef73
#
_cell.length_a   1.000
_cell.length_b   1.000
_cell.length_c   1.000
_cell.angle_alpha   90.00
_cell.angle_beta   90.00
_cell.angle_gamma   90.00
#
_symmetry.space_group_name_H-M   'P 1'
#
loop_
_entity.id
_entity.type
_entity.pdbx_description
1 polymer ?
#
loop_
_entity_poly.entity_id
_entity_poly.type
_entity_poly.pdbx_seq_one_letter_code
_entity_poly.pdbx_strand_id
1 'polypeptide(L)'
;MRRDSLGGKRGDGHRRACRIRRADARHIKVGRPDATLTGYGGLARFGAFTRDLGVDQALRDAFWRLKPGSLVVYPMEAQMRLLIDAAVVGEHRVFGVEALSADPLFVHLAGGVVPSLDTIYRDLRRFDEQALGALEEMMAGHGLAPVEAKHRPMVHLDVDTTVEPTFGEHDGALPGHNPRYHGRPSYHPILARCAETDTVVGGKLRRGDTSFGDADSPTIGAWVDRLRDATGPRTVIRVRIDAAGDCTSVMRTIDEKKAHFLIKAKTTMDLCSAIYRVPRGCWRTVDVDADGKPTRQVAEVDFARGEWKLRGLEVRVIAVRSLDRQGKQLYLWDDSEWTVQAFLTNDMHGDADDLAHHYDGRAGVEPLIGDLKGAWGIGKVPSADFEANHAALLLKLLTHNLLRRYVLVTAPALAAWRAPWLRRALFVVAGRFVRHGRGRTLRLAPRPHLLN
;
A
#
# COMPACT_ATOMS: atom_id res chain seq x y z
N MET A 1 23.73 19.67 -11.68
CA MET A 1 23.24 19.76 -10.28
C MET A 1 24.32 20.43 -9.42
N ARG A 2 24.16 21.70 -9.11
CA ARG A 2 25.12 22.48 -8.32
C ARG A 2 24.93 22.18 -6.83
N ARG A 3 25.98 21.79 -6.15
CA ARG A 3 26.02 21.71 -4.68
C ARG A 3 26.26 23.15 -4.18
N ASP A 4 25.24 23.78 -3.64
CA ASP A 4 25.42 25.02 -2.89
C ASP A 4 25.95 24.68 -1.50
N SER A 5 27.20 25.05 -1.27
CA SER A 5 27.89 24.98 0.00
C SER A 5 27.36 26.10 0.90
N LEU A 6 26.99 25.74 2.12
CA LEU A 6 26.78 26.67 3.22
C LEU A 6 27.98 27.62 3.34
N GLY A 7 27.71 28.93 3.27
CA GLY A 7 28.69 30.00 3.18
C GLY A 7 29.73 30.03 4.29
N GLY A 8 30.94 29.82 3.93
CA GLY A 8 32.12 30.18 4.67
C GLY A 8 32.98 31.11 3.82
N LYS A 9 33.39 32.24 4.36
CA LYS A 9 34.19 33.26 3.75
C LYS A 9 35.42 32.64 3.04
N ARG A 10 35.59 32.98 1.75
CA ARG A 10 36.83 32.65 0.99
C ARG A 10 38.01 33.39 1.58
N GLY A 11 38.88 32.65 2.25
CA GLY A 11 40.26 33.03 2.54
C GLY A 11 41.14 32.23 1.58
N ASP A 12 41.92 32.90 0.75
CA ASP A 12 43.02 32.33 -0.01
C ASP A 12 44.02 31.70 0.95
N GLY A 13 44.20 30.40 0.81
CA GLY A 13 45.20 29.66 1.58
C GLY A 13 45.10 28.19 1.23
N HIS A 14 46.19 27.60 0.77
CA HIS A 14 46.34 26.17 0.50
C HIS A 14 45.67 25.31 1.55
N ARG A 15 44.47 24.77 1.24
CA ARG A 15 43.80 23.80 2.10
C ARG A 15 44.64 22.51 2.11
N ARG A 16 45.46 22.35 3.15
CA ARG A 16 46.00 21.05 3.51
C ARG A 16 44.85 20.09 3.67
N ALA A 17 44.84 18.98 2.94
CA ALA A 17 43.85 17.92 3.09
C ALA A 17 43.83 17.49 4.56
N CYS A 18 42.82 17.96 5.32
CA CYS A 18 42.68 17.61 6.73
C CYS A 18 42.14 16.19 6.79
N ARG A 19 42.87 15.26 7.34
CA ARG A 19 42.44 13.87 7.52
C ARG A 19 41.22 13.88 8.46
N ILE A 20 40.10 13.38 7.98
CA ILE A 20 38.89 13.25 8.79
C ILE A 20 39.19 12.32 9.97
N ARG A 21 39.03 12.82 11.18
CA ARG A 21 39.21 12.02 12.40
C ARG A 21 37.84 11.92 13.10
N ARG A 22 37.49 10.70 13.57
CA ARG A 22 36.32 10.50 14.43
C ARG A 22 36.54 11.25 15.75
N ALA A 23 35.56 12.06 16.16
CA ALA A 23 35.57 12.75 17.45
C ALA A 23 35.45 11.71 18.58
N ASP A 24 36.09 11.99 19.72
CA ASP A 24 35.99 11.17 20.91
C ASP A 24 34.74 11.51 21.70
N ALA A 25 33.81 10.55 21.80
CA ALA A 25 32.55 10.74 22.52
C ALA A 25 32.73 10.88 24.05
N ARG A 26 33.89 10.50 24.61
CA ARG A 26 34.17 10.63 26.05
C ARG A 26 34.15 12.07 26.57
N HIS A 27 34.31 13.03 25.68
CA HIS A 27 34.19 14.45 26.03
C HIS A 27 32.78 15.01 25.99
N ILE A 28 31.79 14.22 25.58
CA ILE A 28 30.38 14.63 25.54
C ILE A 28 29.73 14.35 26.89
N LYS A 29 29.36 15.41 27.62
CA LYS A 29 28.60 15.26 28.85
C LYS A 29 27.12 15.08 28.51
N VAL A 30 26.51 14.01 29.02
CA VAL A 30 25.06 13.79 28.94
C VAL A 30 24.39 14.55 30.06
N GLY A 31 23.53 15.51 29.68
CA GLY A 31 22.75 16.33 30.62
C GLY A 31 21.48 15.62 31.09
N ARG A 32 20.67 16.31 31.90
CA ARG A 32 19.34 15.85 32.30
C ARG A 32 18.40 15.84 31.08
N PRO A 33 17.39 14.96 31.06
CA PRO A 33 16.32 14.99 30.05
C PRO A 33 15.65 16.36 29.97
N ASP A 34 15.39 16.82 28.76
CA ASP A 34 14.67 18.10 28.50
C ASP A 34 13.27 17.77 27.97
N ALA A 35 12.26 17.99 28.83
CA ALA A 35 10.86 17.74 28.51
C ALA A 35 10.29 18.64 27.39
N THR A 36 11.07 19.56 26.83
CA THR A 36 10.68 20.39 25.69
C THR A 36 11.14 19.83 24.34
N LEU A 37 11.96 18.76 24.36
CA LEU A 37 12.49 18.15 23.16
C LEU A 37 11.55 17.06 22.64
N THR A 38 11.31 17.08 21.32
CA THR A 38 10.60 16.01 20.60
C THR A 38 11.50 15.39 19.55
N GLY A 39 11.39 14.08 19.35
CA GLY A 39 12.01 13.36 18.25
C GLY A 39 11.20 13.40 16.95
N TYR A 40 9.96 13.87 17.00
CA TYR A 40 8.95 13.70 15.94
C TYR A 40 8.38 15.02 15.45
N GLY A 41 9.19 16.05 15.37
CA GLY A 41 8.75 17.40 15.00
C GLY A 41 7.98 17.52 13.69
N GLY A 42 8.18 16.60 12.77
CA GLY A 42 7.43 16.55 11.51
C GLY A 42 5.93 16.26 11.66
N LEU A 43 5.51 15.62 12.77
CA LEU A 43 4.09 15.40 13.07
C LEU A 43 3.28 16.69 13.13
N ALA A 44 3.89 17.81 13.54
CA ALA A 44 3.18 19.09 13.60
C ALA A 44 2.69 19.53 12.22
N ARG A 45 3.50 19.35 11.17
CA ARG A 45 3.12 19.69 9.79
C ARG A 45 2.08 18.69 9.24
N PHE A 46 2.28 17.41 9.50
CA PHE A 46 1.32 16.38 9.11
C PHE A 46 -0.03 16.57 9.80
N GLY A 47 -0.01 16.92 11.11
CA GLY A 47 -1.21 17.24 11.87
C GLY A 47 -1.97 18.45 11.32
N ALA A 48 -1.27 19.50 10.88
CA ALA A 48 -1.88 20.64 10.20
C ALA A 48 -2.50 20.20 8.87
N PHE A 49 -1.76 19.48 8.03
CA PHE A 49 -2.24 18.99 6.75
C PHE A 49 -3.50 18.12 6.87
N THR A 50 -3.52 17.14 7.79
CA THR A 50 -4.67 16.26 7.97
C THR A 50 -5.88 16.97 8.57
N ARG A 51 -5.66 18.03 9.39
CA ARG A 51 -6.73 18.92 9.87
C ARG A 51 -7.36 19.71 8.73
N ASP A 52 -6.53 20.27 7.84
CA ASP A 52 -7.00 21.00 6.66
C ASP A 52 -7.79 20.09 5.70
N LEU A 53 -7.52 18.78 5.71
CA LEU A 53 -8.29 17.76 5.01
C LEU A 53 -9.58 17.34 5.74
N GLY A 54 -9.85 17.85 6.94
CA GLY A 54 -11.03 17.50 7.73
C GLY A 54 -10.99 16.11 8.37
N VAL A 55 -9.81 15.46 8.46
CA VAL A 55 -9.69 14.07 8.97
C VAL A 55 -10.22 13.95 10.39
N ASP A 56 -9.92 14.91 11.27
CA ASP A 56 -10.37 14.85 12.66
C ASP A 56 -11.90 14.93 12.79
N GLN A 57 -12.55 15.74 11.93
CA GLN A 57 -14.00 15.83 11.90
C GLN A 57 -14.62 14.55 11.32
N ALA A 58 -14.06 14.01 10.23
CA ALA A 58 -14.53 12.75 9.64
C ALA A 58 -14.42 11.56 10.62
N LEU A 59 -13.32 11.47 11.38
CA LEU A 59 -13.17 10.47 12.44
C LEU A 59 -14.23 10.63 13.54
N ARG A 60 -14.55 11.87 13.92
CA ARG A 60 -15.59 12.15 14.91
C ARG A 60 -16.95 11.71 14.40
N ASP A 61 -17.34 12.13 13.21
CA ASP A 61 -18.64 11.82 12.63
C ASP A 61 -18.84 10.30 12.46
N ALA A 62 -17.77 9.58 12.11
CA ALA A 62 -17.81 8.14 11.96
C ALA A 62 -17.90 7.38 13.30
N PHE A 63 -17.21 7.86 14.36
CA PHE A 63 -16.93 7.00 15.53
C PHE A 63 -17.45 7.50 16.87
N TRP A 64 -18.01 8.76 16.97
CA TRP A 64 -18.52 9.27 18.25
C TRP A 64 -19.55 8.34 18.89
N ARG A 65 -20.40 7.65 18.08
CA ARG A 65 -21.43 6.74 18.54
C ARG A 65 -20.91 5.48 19.24
N LEU A 66 -19.67 5.07 18.95
CA LEU A 66 -19.05 3.88 19.57
C LEU A 66 -18.72 4.10 21.04
N LYS A 67 -18.55 5.36 21.45
CA LYS A 67 -18.23 5.74 22.83
C LYS A 67 -18.82 7.11 23.16
N PRO A 68 -20.17 7.22 23.17
CA PRO A 68 -20.85 8.48 23.41
C PRO A 68 -20.73 8.90 24.91
N GLY A 69 -20.77 10.19 25.15
CA GLY A 69 -20.86 10.77 26.49
C GLY A 69 -19.96 11.99 26.69
N SER A 70 -20.48 12.96 27.44
CA SER A 70 -19.76 14.22 27.73
C SER A 70 -18.59 14.07 28.71
N LEU A 71 -18.55 12.98 29.47
CA LEU A 71 -17.49 12.69 30.45
C LEU A 71 -16.43 11.72 29.92
N VAL A 72 -16.45 11.42 28.63
CA VAL A 72 -15.48 10.54 28.00
C VAL A 72 -14.14 11.25 27.87
N VAL A 73 -13.12 10.79 28.60
CA VAL A 73 -11.77 11.37 28.58
C VAL A 73 -11.05 11.04 27.26
N TYR A 74 -11.27 9.83 26.74
CA TYR A 74 -10.63 9.36 25.50
C TYR A 74 -11.71 9.00 24.49
N PRO A 75 -12.25 9.93 23.70
CA PRO A 75 -13.23 9.64 22.66
C PRO A 75 -12.61 8.81 21.54
N MET A 76 -13.45 8.07 20.79
CA MET A 76 -12.96 7.12 19.78
C MET A 76 -12.13 7.82 18.69
N GLU A 77 -12.59 8.95 18.20
CA GLU A 77 -11.89 9.71 17.16
C GLU A 77 -10.48 10.13 17.59
N ALA A 78 -10.32 10.55 18.86
CA ALA A 78 -9.01 10.93 19.39
C ALA A 78 -8.06 9.72 19.48
N GLN A 79 -8.57 8.54 19.83
CA GLN A 79 -7.77 7.32 19.86
C GLN A 79 -7.38 6.85 18.46
N MET A 80 -8.31 6.90 17.50
CA MET A 80 -7.98 6.57 16.10
C MET A 80 -6.94 7.53 15.54
N ARG A 81 -7.07 8.83 15.85
CA ARG A 81 -6.07 9.83 15.48
C ARG A 81 -4.70 9.55 16.10
N LEU A 82 -4.68 9.20 17.37
CA LEU A 82 -3.45 8.80 18.07
C LEU A 82 -2.75 7.62 17.39
N LEU A 83 -3.51 6.59 16.98
CA LEU A 83 -2.95 5.43 16.27
C LEU A 83 -2.43 5.80 14.88
N ILE A 84 -3.08 6.74 14.18
CA ILE A 84 -2.58 7.28 12.91
C ILE A 84 -1.23 7.97 13.13
N ASP A 85 -1.13 8.87 14.11
CA ASP A 85 0.09 9.62 14.41
C ASP A 85 1.23 8.67 14.85
N ALA A 86 0.93 7.65 15.67
CA ALA A 86 1.89 6.62 16.04
C ALA A 86 2.39 5.82 14.82
N ALA A 87 1.48 5.38 13.95
CA ALA A 87 1.84 4.62 12.77
C ALA A 87 2.68 5.44 11.77
N VAL A 88 2.41 6.73 11.63
CA VAL A 88 3.18 7.64 10.75
C VAL A 88 4.64 7.75 11.19
N VAL A 89 4.92 7.79 12.49
CA VAL A 89 6.30 7.84 13.01
C VAL A 89 6.97 6.47 13.09
N GLY A 90 6.24 5.39 12.82
CA GLY A 90 6.78 4.03 12.72
C GLY A 90 6.33 3.07 13.81
N GLU A 91 5.55 3.54 14.78
CA GLU A 91 4.97 2.70 15.82
C GLU A 91 3.66 2.07 15.32
N HIS A 92 3.80 0.95 14.63
CA HIS A 92 2.67 0.28 13.97
C HIS A 92 1.95 -0.76 14.86
N ARG A 93 2.39 -0.92 16.10
CA ARG A 93 1.72 -1.76 17.10
C ARG A 93 1.10 -0.87 18.17
N VAL A 94 -0.03 -1.29 18.72
CA VAL A 94 -0.72 -0.53 19.78
C VAL A 94 0.21 -0.29 20.97
N PHE A 95 0.98 -1.29 21.40
CA PHE A 95 1.89 -1.13 22.54
C PHE A 95 3.02 -0.11 22.29
N GLY A 96 3.36 0.19 21.02
CA GLY A 96 4.35 1.23 20.68
C GLY A 96 3.91 2.63 21.13
N VAL A 97 2.61 2.84 21.40
CA VAL A 97 2.10 4.09 21.97
C VAL A 97 2.74 4.43 23.31
N GLU A 98 3.11 3.43 24.12
CA GLU A 98 3.83 3.65 25.38
C GLU A 98 5.18 4.34 25.17
N ALA A 99 5.94 3.96 24.14
CA ALA A 99 7.22 4.58 23.83
C ALA A 99 7.06 6.05 23.41
N LEU A 100 5.91 6.40 22.81
CA LEU A 100 5.59 7.77 22.38
C LEU A 100 5.00 8.63 23.51
N SER A 101 4.50 8.03 24.59
CA SER A 101 3.84 8.73 25.69
C SER A 101 4.76 9.69 26.47
N ALA A 102 6.08 9.57 26.30
CA ALA A 102 7.08 10.48 26.85
C ALA A 102 7.44 11.64 25.91
N ASP A 103 7.02 11.61 24.62
CA ASP A 103 7.33 12.67 23.66
C ASP A 103 6.34 13.83 23.82
N PRO A 104 6.82 15.07 24.08
CA PRO A 104 5.93 16.20 24.40
C PRO A 104 5.07 16.64 23.22
N LEU A 105 5.49 16.46 21.97
CA LEU A 105 4.68 16.77 20.80
C LEU A 105 3.57 15.73 20.61
N PHE A 106 3.91 14.46 20.73
CA PHE A 106 2.93 13.37 20.61
C PHE A 106 1.83 13.51 21.68
N VAL A 107 2.23 13.73 22.94
CA VAL A 107 1.28 13.97 24.04
C VAL A 107 0.44 15.24 23.80
N HIS A 108 1.05 16.30 23.29
CA HIS A 108 0.33 17.54 22.96
C HIS A 108 -0.73 17.32 21.86
N LEU A 109 -0.39 16.61 20.80
CA LEU A 109 -1.32 16.24 19.71
C LEU A 109 -2.43 15.30 20.19
N ALA A 110 -2.14 14.45 21.17
CA ALA A 110 -3.13 13.59 21.83
C ALA A 110 -4.09 14.35 22.78
N GLY A 111 -3.97 15.67 22.91
CA GLY A 111 -4.80 16.47 23.81
C GLY A 111 -4.26 16.58 25.24
N GLY A 112 -2.99 16.25 25.47
CA GLY A 112 -2.31 16.37 26.76
C GLY A 112 -2.31 15.10 27.62
N VAL A 113 -3.07 14.08 27.22
CA VAL A 113 -3.14 12.78 27.91
C VAL A 113 -3.15 11.65 26.87
N VAL A 114 -2.51 10.53 27.21
CA VAL A 114 -2.46 9.34 26.37
C VAL A 114 -3.20 8.21 27.09
N PRO A 115 -4.14 7.51 26.43
CA PRO A 115 -4.86 6.39 27.03
C PRO A 115 -3.92 5.23 27.33
N SER A 116 -4.26 4.43 28.35
CA SER A 116 -3.57 3.15 28.60
C SER A 116 -3.79 2.19 27.43
N LEU A 117 -2.87 1.25 27.26
CA LEU A 117 -3.00 0.20 26.23
C LEU A 117 -4.30 -0.59 26.37
N ASP A 118 -4.70 -0.93 27.62
CA ASP A 118 -5.95 -1.64 27.87
C ASP A 118 -7.17 -0.85 27.38
N THR A 119 -7.14 0.47 27.52
CA THR A 119 -8.20 1.35 26.99
C THR A 119 -8.25 1.26 25.47
N ILE A 120 -7.10 1.34 24.79
CA ILE A 120 -7.04 1.27 23.32
C ILE A 120 -7.51 -0.10 22.83
N TYR A 121 -7.02 -1.19 23.42
CA TYR A 121 -7.44 -2.55 23.04
C TYR A 121 -8.92 -2.79 23.27
N ARG A 122 -9.47 -2.33 24.41
CA ARG A 122 -10.91 -2.44 24.70
C ARG A 122 -11.75 -1.63 23.73
N ASP A 123 -11.30 -0.44 23.36
CA ASP A 123 -12.07 0.45 22.48
C ASP A 123 -12.00 0.00 21.02
N LEU A 124 -10.92 -0.65 20.56
CA LEU A 124 -10.87 -1.29 19.25
C LEU A 124 -11.93 -2.41 19.09
N ARG A 125 -12.31 -3.09 20.17
CA ARG A 125 -13.37 -4.11 20.15
C ARG A 125 -14.79 -3.53 20.04
N ARG A 126 -14.95 -2.21 20.01
CA ARG A 126 -16.25 -1.55 19.82
C ARG A 126 -16.62 -1.37 18.36
N PHE A 127 -15.68 -1.64 17.44
CA PHE A 127 -15.99 -1.54 16.02
C PHE A 127 -17.04 -2.58 15.62
N ASP A 128 -18.07 -2.10 14.94
CA ASP A 128 -19.10 -2.89 14.32
C ASP A 128 -19.05 -2.70 12.78
N GLU A 129 -19.90 -3.41 12.06
CA GLU A 129 -19.96 -3.37 10.59
C GLU A 129 -20.14 -1.94 10.05
N GLN A 130 -20.98 -1.12 10.70
CA GLN A 130 -21.20 0.27 10.29
C GLN A 130 -19.93 1.12 10.46
N ALA A 131 -19.20 0.96 11.56
CA ALA A 131 -17.96 1.69 11.80
C ALA A 131 -16.83 1.22 10.87
N LEU A 132 -16.78 -0.09 10.59
CA LEU A 132 -15.84 -0.64 9.61
C LEU A 132 -16.13 -0.10 8.21
N GLY A 133 -17.40 -0.04 7.81
CA GLY A 133 -17.81 0.56 6.53
C GLY A 133 -17.40 2.04 6.43
N ALA A 134 -17.65 2.83 7.49
CA ALA A 134 -17.23 4.23 7.52
C ALA A 134 -15.71 4.41 7.43
N LEU A 135 -14.94 3.53 8.09
CA LEU A 135 -13.48 3.54 8.02
C LEU A 135 -12.97 3.14 6.63
N GLU A 136 -13.61 2.16 5.99
CA GLU A 136 -13.30 1.76 4.62
C GLU A 136 -13.56 2.90 3.63
N GLU A 137 -14.70 3.58 3.73
CA GLU A 137 -15.03 4.74 2.89
C GLU A 137 -14.02 5.88 3.08
N MET A 138 -13.65 6.18 4.31
CA MET A 138 -12.64 7.19 4.60
C MET A 138 -11.27 6.80 4.01
N MET A 139 -10.86 5.55 4.16
CA MET A 139 -9.62 5.02 3.60
C MET A 139 -9.63 5.11 2.06
N ALA A 140 -10.71 4.67 1.43
CA ALA A 140 -10.88 4.72 -0.02
C ALA A 140 -10.89 6.16 -0.54
N GLY A 141 -11.64 7.07 0.09
CA GLY A 141 -11.71 8.48 -0.30
C GLY A 141 -10.35 9.17 -0.27
N HIS A 142 -9.54 8.93 0.78
CA HIS A 142 -8.17 9.45 0.81
C HIS A 142 -7.24 8.77 -0.20
N GLY A 143 -7.49 7.52 -0.59
CA GLY A 143 -6.78 6.81 -1.65
C GLY A 143 -7.14 7.32 -3.05
N LEU A 144 -8.40 7.67 -3.27
CA LEU A 144 -8.91 8.14 -4.57
C LEU A 144 -8.60 9.63 -4.83
N ALA A 145 -8.54 10.47 -3.80
CA ALA A 145 -8.30 11.91 -3.97
C ALA A 145 -7.08 12.27 -4.86
N PRO A 146 -5.92 11.61 -4.80
CA PRO A 146 -4.83 11.87 -5.74
C PRO A 146 -5.11 11.38 -7.17
N VAL A 147 -6.05 10.45 -7.35
CA VAL A 147 -6.50 9.97 -8.66
C VAL A 147 -7.41 11.01 -9.31
N GLU A 148 -8.37 11.54 -8.56
CA GLU A 148 -9.29 12.62 -8.96
C GLU A 148 -8.54 13.90 -9.34
N ALA A 149 -7.50 14.24 -8.56
CA ALA A 149 -6.74 15.47 -8.74
C ALA A 149 -6.03 15.58 -10.12
N LYS A 150 -5.88 14.47 -10.83
CA LYS A 150 -5.20 14.44 -12.12
C LYS A 150 -5.92 13.53 -13.09
N HIS A 151 -6.56 14.12 -14.10
CA HIS A 151 -7.16 13.34 -15.20
C HIS A 151 -6.11 12.47 -15.91
N ARG A 152 -6.46 11.20 -16.13
CA ARG A 152 -5.64 10.22 -16.83
C ARG A 152 -6.51 9.47 -17.84
N PRO A 153 -5.99 9.18 -19.06
CA PRO A 153 -6.75 8.40 -20.03
C PRO A 153 -6.97 6.96 -19.58
N MET A 154 -6.07 6.44 -18.75
CA MET A 154 -6.11 5.09 -18.21
C MET A 154 -5.63 5.07 -16.76
N VAL A 155 -6.23 4.19 -15.94
CA VAL A 155 -5.78 3.86 -14.59
C VAL A 155 -5.79 2.35 -14.39
N HIS A 156 -4.85 1.86 -13.58
CA HIS A 156 -4.70 0.46 -13.25
C HIS A 156 -5.09 0.19 -11.81
N LEU A 157 -5.99 -0.77 -11.62
CA LEU A 157 -6.36 -1.32 -10.32
C LEU A 157 -5.67 -2.66 -10.14
N ASP A 158 -4.63 -2.70 -9.33
CA ASP A 158 -3.94 -3.93 -8.97
C ASP A 158 -4.62 -4.56 -7.76
N VAL A 159 -5.18 -5.75 -7.94
CA VAL A 159 -5.79 -6.53 -6.86
C VAL A 159 -4.88 -7.68 -6.50
N ASP A 160 -4.62 -7.83 -5.22
CA ASP A 160 -3.79 -8.92 -4.71
C ASP A 160 -4.24 -9.35 -3.32
N THR A 161 -3.88 -10.57 -2.95
CA THR A 161 -4.12 -11.12 -1.63
C THR A 161 -2.80 -11.34 -0.91
N THR A 162 -2.86 -11.32 0.41
CA THR A 162 -1.68 -11.63 1.19
C THR A 162 -2.03 -12.51 2.37
N VAL A 163 -1.08 -13.29 2.86
CA VAL A 163 -1.25 -14.16 4.02
C VAL A 163 -0.59 -13.50 5.22
N GLU A 164 -1.35 -13.37 6.31
CA GLU A 164 -0.87 -12.80 7.57
C GLU A 164 -0.95 -13.86 8.68
N PRO A 165 0.16 -14.59 8.94
CA PRO A 165 0.18 -15.61 9.98
C PRO A 165 -0.04 -15.01 11.37
N THR A 166 -0.86 -15.68 12.17
CA THR A 166 -1.14 -15.29 13.56
C THR A 166 -0.48 -16.24 14.56
N PHE A 167 -0.30 -15.75 15.78
CA PHE A 167 0.21 -16.50 16.91
C PHE A 167 -0.80 -16.38 18.05
N GLY A 168 -1.25 -17.50 18.56
CA GLY A 168 -2.34 -17.56 19.54
C GLY A 168 -3.71 -17.75 18.87
N GLU A 169 -4.75 -17.68 19.67
CA GLU A 169 -6.13 -17.84 19.23
C GLU A 169 -6.72 -16.48 18.82
N HIS A 170 -7.16 -16.41 17.57
CA HIS A 170 -7.77 -15.21 17.00
C HIS A 170 -8.98 -15.63 16.18
N ASP A 171 -10.10 -14.96 16.38
CA ASP A 171 -11.31 -15.22 15.62
C ASP A 171 -11.07 -15.02 14.12
N GLY A 172 -11.54 -15.96 13.31
CA GLY A 172 -11.37 -15.96 11.85
C GLY A 172 -9.95 -16.28 11.36
N ALA A 173 -8.95 -16.42 12.23
CA ALA A 173 -7.64 -16.90 11.86
C ALA A 173 -7.66 -18.43 11.77
N LEU A 174 -7.65 -18.94 10.56
CA LEU A 174 -7.79 -20.36 10.26
C LEU A 174 -6.63 -20.86 9.38
N PRO A 175 -6.33 -22.18 9.43
CA PRO A 175 -5.45 -22.79 8.44
C PRO A 175 -6.05 -22.66 7.03
N GLY A 176 -5.24 -22.21 6.09
CA GLY A 176 -5.62 -22.02 4.69
C GLY A 176 -4.40 -22.08 3.78
N HIS A 177 -4.52 -21.55 2.58
CA HIS A 177 -3.41 -21.49 1.64
C HIS A 177 -2.30 -20.57 2.19
N ASN A 178 -1.26 -21.17 2.72
CA ASN A 178 -0.09 -20.48 3.22
C ASN A 178 1.18 -21.19 2.73
N PRO A 179 1.79 -20.72 1.63
CA PRO A 179 2.93 -21.42 1.02
C PRO A 179 4.19 -21.38 1.89
N ARG A 180 4.28 -20.45 2.87
CA ARG A 180 5.45 -20.29 3.72
C ARG A 180 5.31 -21.04 5.06
N TYR A 181 4.09 -21.13 5.61
CA TYR A 181 3.81 -21.74 6.92
C TYR A 181 2.59 -22.64 6.81
N HIS A 182 2.78 -23.82 6.27
CA HIS A 182 1.70 -24.81 6.07
C HIS A 182 0.98 -25.12 7.39
N GLY A 183 -0.35 -25.12 7.35
CA GLY A 183 -1.20 -25.47 8.49
C GLY A 183 -1.27 -24.43 9.62
N ARG A 184 -0.56 -23.30 9.51
CA ARG A 184 -0.62 -22.23 10.53
C ARG A 184 -1.86 -21.39 10.35
N PRO A 185 -2.62 -21.09 11.45
CA PRO A 185 -3.69 -20.13 11.41
C PRO A 185 -3.21 -18.77 10.89
N SER A 186 -3.96 -18.16 10.01
CA SER A 186 -3.65 -16.90 9.36
C SER A 186 -4.91 -16.13 9.02
N TYR A 187 -4.78 -14.84 8.75
CA TYR A 187 -5.75 -14.07 7.96
C TYR A 187 -5.31 -14.02 6.51
N HIS A 188 -6.27 -13.75 5.63
CA HIS A 188 -6.03 -13.68 4.18
C HIS A 188 -6.59 -12.38 3.58
N PRO A 189 -6.03 -11.18 3.95
CA PRO A 189 -6.53 -9.91 3.43
C PRO A 189 -6.47 -9.84 1.91
N ILE A 190 -7.44 -9.11 1.33
CA ILE A 190 -7.44 -8.71 -0.08
C ILE A 190 -7.30 -7.19 -0.16
N LEU A 191 -6.47 -6.71 -1.07
CA LEU A 191 -6.11 -5.31 -1.23
C LEU A 191 -6.26 -4.88 -2.69
N ALA A 192 -6.67 -3.63 -2.90
CA ALA A 192 -6.70 -3.02 -4.22
C ALA A 192 -5.89 -1.71 -4.20
N ARG A 193 -4.95 -1.60 -5.14
CA ARG A 193 -4.03 -0.49 -5.31
C ARG A 193 -4.31 0.24 -6.62
N CYS A 194 -4.36 1.57 -6.60
CA CYS A 194 -4.21 2.37 -7.82
C CYS A 194 -2.71 2.54 -8.13
N ALA A 195 -2.27 2.01 -9.27
CA ALA A 195 -0.85 1.95 -9.62
C ALA A 195 -0.24 3.34 -9.85
N GLU A 196 -1.00 4.28 -10.40
CA GLU A 196 -0.54 5.63 -10.78
C GLU A 196 -0.26 6.54 -9.59
N THR A 197 -0.88 6.26 -8.45
CA THR A 197 -0.75 7.09 -7.23
C THR A 197 -0.08 6.33 -6.08
N ASP A 198 0.05 5.00 -6.21
CA ASP A 198 0.54 4.11 -5.17
C ASP A 198 -0.29 4.20 -3.89
N THR A 199 -1.61 4.38 -4.05
CA THR A 199 -2.59 4.46 -2.96
C THR A 199 -3.44 3.21 -2.92
N VAL A 200 -3.95 2.87 -1.75
CA VAL A 200 -4.88 1.76 -1.53
C VAL A 200 -6.31 2.29 -1.69
N VAL A 201 -7.08 1.74 -2.60
CA VAL A 201 -8.47 2.15 -2.89
C VAL A 201 -9.50 1.13 -2.38
N GLY A 202 -9.02 -0.01 -1.93
CA GLY A 202 -9.83 -1.05 -1.30
C GLY A 202 -9.00 -1.97 -0.43
N GLY A 203 -9.58 -2.45 0.66
CA GLY A 203 -8.93 -3.38 1.57
C GLY A 203 -9.93 -4.06 2.48
N LYS A 204 -9.83 -5.39 2.61
CA LYS A 204 -10.73 -6.17 3.45
C LYS A 204 -9.96 -7.26 4.17
N LEU A 205 -10.15 -7.38 5.48
CA LEU A 205 -9.69 -8.55 6.21
C LEU A 205 -10.59 -9.75 5.87
N ARG A 206 -9.99 -10.91 5.63
CA ARG A 206 -10.73 -12.15 5.37
C ARG A 206 -10.22 -13.25 6.28
N ARG A 207 -11.05 -14.24 6.53
CA ARG A 207 -10.69 -15.45 7.28
C ARG A 207 -9.56 -16.19 6.56
N GLY A 208 -8.77 -16.93 7.33
CA GLY A 208 -7.60 -17.62 6.79
C GLY A 208 -7.91 -18.75 5.81
N ASP A 209 -9.09 -19.34 5.88
CA ASP A 209 -9.59 -20.39 5.01
C ASP A 209 -10.20 -19.85 3.68
N THR A 210 -10.26 -18.51 3.53
CA THR A 210 -10.82 -17.88 2.34
C THR A 210 -9.83 -17.95 1.17
N SER A 211 -10.22 -18.62 0.09
CA SER A 211 -9.51 -18.54 -1.19
C SER A 211 -10.04 -17.36 -2.03
N PHE A 212 -9.20 -16.89 -2.97
CA PHE A 212 -9.66 -15.89 -3.95
C PHE A 212 -10.63 -16.56 -4.93
N GLY A 213 -11.78 -15.93 -5.19
CA GLY A 213 -12.78 -16.50 -6.08
C GLY A 213 -14.10 -15.72 -6.14
N ASP A 214 -15.19 -16.46 -6.34
CA ASP A 214 -16.54 -15.93 -6.56
C ASP A 214 -16.99 -14.95 -5.47
N ALA A 215 -16.67 -15.23 -4.22
CA ALA A 215 -17.03 -14.40 -3.08
C ALA A 215 -16.38 -13.00 -3.10
N ASP A 216 -15.31 -12.81 -3.85
CA ASP A 216 -14.61 -11.53 -3.96
C ASP A 216 -15.17 -10.64 -5.07
N SER A 217 -15.96 -11.22 -6.00
CA SER A 217 -16.50 -10.50 -7.16
C SER A 217 -17.28 -9.23 -6.78
N PRO A 218 -18.20 -9.23 -5.80
CA PRO A 218 -18.91 -8.01 -5.42
C PRO A 218 -17.98 -6.93 -4.86
N THR A 219 -16.99 -7.34 -4.08
CA THR A 219 -16.00 -6.43 -3.49
C THR A 219 -15.14 -5.76 -4.57
N ILE A 220 -14.66 -6.55 -5.53
CA ILE A 220 -13.87 -6.03 -6.67
C ILE A 220 -14.74 -5.10 -7.53
N GLY A 221 -15.99 -5.48 -7.80
CA GLY A 221 -16.94 -4.66 -8.53
C GLY A 221 -17.18 -3.30 -7.86
N ALA A 222 -17.35 -3.27 -6.53
CA ALA A 222 -17.49 -2.03 -5.78
C ALA A 222 -16.24 -1.13 -5.86
N TRP A 223 -15.04 -1.72 -5.85
CA TRP A 223 -13.80 -0.96 -6.02
C TRP A 223 -13.65 -0.38 -7.43
N VAL A 224 -14.09 -1.11 -8.46
CA VAL A 224 -14.15 -0.59 -9.84
C VAL A 224 -15.12 0.57 -9.93
N ASP A 225 -16.31 0.47 -9.32
CA ASP A 225 -17.31 1.56 -9.30
C ASP A 225 -16.73 2.81 -8.62
N ARG A 226 -16.15 2.68 -7.43
CA ARG A 226 -15.50 3.81 -6.73
C ARG A 226 -14.41 4.48 -7.58
N LEU A 227 -13.60 3.68 -8.27
CA LEU A 227 -12.56 4.21 -9.15
C LEU A 227 -13.16 4.90 -10.38
N ARG A 228 -14.27 4.37 -10.91
CA ARG A 228 -15.03 4.97 -12.01
C ARG A 228 -15.63 6.33 -11.61
N ASP A 229 -16.21 6.40 -10.42
CA ASP A 229 -16.76 7.65 -9.88
C ASP A 229 -15.68 8.72 -9.73
N ALA A 230 -14.50 8.32 -9.25
CA ALA A 230 -13.35 9.21 -9.08
C ALA A 230 -12.70 9.68 -10.40
N THR A 231 -12.73 8.84 -11.44
CA THR A 231 -12.02 9.15 -12.71
C THR A 231 -12.93 9.61 -13.83
N GLY A 232 -14.22 9.34 -13.71
CA GLY A 232 -15.23 9.63 -14.73
C GLY A 232 -15.33 8.57 -15.83
N PRO A 233 -16.37 8.66 -16.65
CA PRO A 233 -16.76 7.60 -17.61
C PRO A 233 -15.79 7.43 -18.79
N ARG A 234 -14.94 8.42 -19.07
CA ARG A 234 -14.00 8.38 -20.20
C ARG A 234 -12.67 7.70 -19.89
N THR A 235 -12.34 7.53 -18.63
CA THR A 235 -11.08 6.89 -18.21
C THR A 235 -11.20 5.37 -18.39
N VAL A 236 -10.24 4.77 -19.06
CA VAL A 236 -10.11 3.32 -19.13
C VAL A 236 -9.63 2.79 -17.79
N ILE A 237 -10.39 1.90 -17.15
CA ILE A 237 -9.98 1.21 -15.96
C ILE A 237 -9.50 -0.19 -16.36
N ARG A 238 -8.28 -0.55 -15.99
CA ARG A 238 -7.72 -1.88 -16.19
C ARG A 238 -7.41 -2.54 -14.85
N VAL A 239 -8.11 -3.63 -14.56
CA VAL A 239 -7.93 -4.43 -13.34
C VAL A 239 -6.89 -5.51 -13.61
N ARG A 240 -5.80 -5.54 -12.83
CA ARG A 240 -4.74 -6.53 -12.97
C ARG A 240 -4.72 -7.46 -11.75
N ILE A 241 -4.76 -8.74 -12.01
CA ILE A 241 -4.78 -9.77 -10.96
C ILE A 241 -3.82 -10.90 -11.35
N ASP A 242 -3.23 -11.57 -10.37
CA ASP A 242 -2.42 -12.75 -10.62
C ASP A 242 -3.30 -13.97 -11.01
N ALA A 243 -2.70 -15.16 -11.04
CA ALA A 243 -3.41 -16.37 -11.42
C ALA A 243 -4.56 -16.76 -10.45
N ALA A 244 -4.60 -16.20 -9.25
CA ALA A 244 -5.73 -16.39 -8.35
C ALA A 244 -7.01 -15.78 -8.94
N GLY A 245 -6.88 -14.67 -9.67
CA GLY A 245 -7.98 -13.98 -10.35
C GLY A 245 -8.54 -14.67 -11.58
N ASP A 246 -7.94 -15.76 -12.04
CA ASP A 246 -8.49 -16.60 -13.11
C ASP A 246 -9.74 -17.34 -12.61
N CYS A 247 -10.83 -16.58 -12.53
CA CYS A 247 -12.14 -16.94 -12.01
C CYS A 247 -13.20 -16.24 -12.87
N THR A 248 -14.10 -17.00 -13.48
CA THR A 248 -15.07 -16.51 -14.45
C THR A 248 -16.03 -15.46 -13.86
N SER A 249 -16.41 -15.59 -12.58
CA SER A 249 -17.29 -14.61 -11.94
C SER A 249 -16.58 -13.26 -11.71
N VAL A 250 -15.30 -13.26 -11.36
CA VAL A 250 -14.49 -12.05 -11.20
C VAL A 250 -14.32 -11.35 -12.55
N MET A 251 -13.94 -12.09 -13.59
CA MET A 251 -13.80 -11.55 -14.95
C MET A 251 -15.10 -10.93 -15.45
N ARG A 252 -16.22 -11.65 -15.26
CA ARG A 252 -17.55 -11.19 -15.64
C ARG A 252 -17.95 -9.91 -14.90
N THR A 253 -17.73 -9.85 -13.58
CA THR A 253 -18.04 -8.66 -12.79
C THR A 253 -17.26 -7.45 -13.29
N ILE A 254 -15.97 -7.61 -13.61
CA ILE A 254 -15.16 -6.50 -14.15
C ILE A 254 -15.70 -6.05 -15.51
N ASP A 255 -16.07 -6.99 -16.38
CA ASP A 255 -16.63 -6.72 -17.70
C ASP A 255 -17.99 -5.98 -17.60
N GLU A 256 -18.89 -6.46 -16.76
CA GLU A 256 -20.20 -5.82 -16.48
C GLU A 256 -20.05 -4.38 -15.98
N LYS A 257 -18.93 -4.06 -15.28
CA LYS A 257 -18.57 -2.71 -14.84
C LYS A 257 -17.89 -1.87 -15.94
N LYS A 258 -17.82 -2.37 -17.18
CA LYS A 258 -17.17 -1.71 -18.32
C LYS A 258 -15.71 -1.35 -18.02
N ALA A 259 -15.02 -2.24 -17.33
CA ALA A 259 -13.59 -2.19 -17.09
C ALA A 259 -12.89 -3.33 -17.83
N HIS A 260 -11.62 -3.14 -18.14
CA HIS A 260 -10.81 -4.21 -18.71
C HIS A 260 -10.17 -5.03 -17.61
N PHE A 261 -10.18 -6.35 -17.74
CA PHE A 261 -9.32 -7.19 -16.92
C PHE A 261 -8.05 -7.59 -17.67
N LEU A 262 -6.98 -7.79 -16.94
CA LEU A 262 -5.73 -8.37 -17.41
C LEU A 262 -5.20 -9.30 -16.32
N ILE A 263 -5.48 -10.59 -16.48
CA ILE A 263 -5.33 -11.61 -15.46
C ILE A 263 -4.36 -12.67 -15.93
N LYS A 264 -3.41 -13.08 -15.10
CA LYS A 264 -2.56 -14.22 -15.41
C LYS A 264 -3.41 -15.49 -15.42
N ALA A 265 -3.34 -16.24 -16.51
CA ALA A 265 -4.08 -17.50 -16.62
C ALA A 265 -3.50 -18.58 -15.67
N LYS A 266 -4.37 -19.40 -15.10
CA LYS A 266 -3.95 -20.66 -14.46
C LYS A 266 -3.43 -21.61 -15.50
N THR A 267 -2.25 -22.17 -15.25
CA THR A 267 -1.64 -23.14 -16.14
C THR A 267 -2.42 -24.46 -16.08
N THR A 268 -3.17 -24.76 -17.15
CA THR A 268 -3.90 -26.05 -17.33
C THR A 268 -3.32 -26.80 -18.52
N MET A 269 -3.48 -28.08 -18.56
CA MET A 269 -2.99 -28.92 -19.68
C MET A 269 -3.58 -28.48 -21.02
N ASP A 270 -4.86 -28.11 -21.04
CA ASP A 270 -5.54 -27.68 -22.27
C ASP A 270 -4.97 -26.35 -22.79
N LEU A 271 -4.73 -25.39 -21.87
CA LEU A 271 -4.10 -24.11 -22.22
C LEU A 271 -2.66 -24.31 -22.69
N CYS A 272 -1.89 -25.15 -22.00
CA CYS A 272 -0.53 -25.50 -22.44
C CYS A 272 -0.54 -26.11 -23.83
N SER A 273 -1.46 -27.04 -24.09
CA SER A 273 -1.63 -27.68 -25.42
C SER A 273 -2.01 -26.67 -26.50
N ALA A 274 -2.85 -25.70 -26.18
CA ALA A 274 -3.20 -24.63 -27.11
C ALA A 274 -1.99 -23.72 -27.42
N ILE A 275 -1.23 -23.33 -26.40
CA ILE A 275 0.00 -22.54 -26.58
C ILE A 275 1.04 -23.28 -27.41
N TYR A 276 1.21 -24.59 -27.17
CA TYR A 276 2.14 -25.42 -27.94
C TYR A 276 1.80 -25.47 -29.43
N ARG A 277 0.50 -25.44 -29.78
CA ARG A 277 0.03 -25.43 -31.16
C ARG A 277 0.22 -24.11 -31.90
N VAL A 278 0.60 -23.02 -31.18
CA VAL A 278 0.85 -21.71 -31.82
C VAL A 278 2.03 -21.86 -32.79
N PRO A 279 1.84 -21.59 -34.10
CA PRO A 279 2.91 -21.71 -35.08
C PRO A 279 4.09 -20.79 -34.75
N ARG A 280 5.31 -21.22 -35.02
CA ARG A 280 6.53 -20.41 -34.76
C ARG A 280 6.47 -19.02 -35.38
N GLY A 281 5.90 -18.86 -36.57
CA GLY A 281 5.74 -17.59 -37.25
C GLY A 281 4.71 -16.62 -36.64
N CYS A 282 3.85 -17.10 -35.72
CA CYS A 282 2.86 -16.27 -35.03
C CYS A 282 3.44 -15.61 -33.74
N TRP A 283 4.64 -16.02 -33.32
CA TRP A 283 5.32 -15.40 -32.19
C TRP A 283 6.03 -14.11 -32.62
N ARG A 284 5.52 -12.99 -32.19
CA ARG A 284 6.07 -11.66 -32.44
C ARG A 284 7.10 -11.30 -31.38
N THR A 285 8.28 -10.83 -31.82
CA THR A 285 9.34 -10.39 -30.91
C THR A 285 9.00 -9.05 -30.30
N VAL A 286 9.08 -8.96 -28.96
CA VAL A 286 8.84 -7.75 -28.17
C VAL A 286 10.17 -7.16 -27.72
N ASP A 287 11.06 -8.00 -27.14
CA ASP A 287 12.35 -7.58 -26.64
C ASP A 287 13.48 -8.41 -27.29
N VAL A 288 14.62 -7.75 -27.49
CA VAL A 288 15.87 -8.37 -27.98
C VAL A 288 17.02 -8.10 -27.01
N ASP A 289 18.04 -8.92 -27.05
CA ASP A 289 19.31 -8.66 -26.35
C ASP A 289 20.21 -7.73 -27.18
N ALA A 290 21.45 -7.51 -26.65
CA ALA A 290 22.45 -6.64 -27.31
C ALA A 290 22.88 -7.16 -28.68
N ASP A 291 22.72 -8.47 -28.95
CA ASP A 291 23.07 -9.13 -30.21
C ASP A 291 21.86 -9.23 -31.17
N GLY A 292 20.73 -8.61 -30.80
CA GLY A 292 19.49 -8.63 -31.60
C GLY A 292 18.72 -9.95 -31.55
N LYS A 293 19.06 -10.86 -30.65
CA LYS A 293 18.29 -12.11 -30.46
C LYS A 293 17.06 -11.88 -29.62
N PRO A 294 15.90 -12.50 -29.98
CA PRO A 294 14.68 -12.37 -29.20
C PRO A 294 14.86 -12.85 -27.76
N THR A 295 14.49 -12.02 -26.79
CA THR A 295 14.48 -12.35 -25.35
C THR A 295 13.05 -12.45 -24.80
N ARG A 296 12.08 -11.85 -25.51
CA ARG A 296 10.66 -11.90 -25.17
C ARG A 296 9.82 -11.88 -26.44
N GLN A 297 8.82 -12.74 -26.47
CA GLN A 297 7.89 -12.83 -27.61
C GLN A 297 6.46 -12.99 -27.09
N VAL A 298 5.49 -12.52 -27.89
CA VAL A 298 4.06 -12.65 -27.62
C VAL A 298 3.34 -13.32 -28.79
N ALA A 299 2.25 -14.01 -28.48
CA ALA A 299 1.36 -14.58 -29.49
C ALA A 299 -0.08 -14.62 -28.98
N GLU A 300 -1.03 -14.50 -29.91
CA GLU A 300 -2.44 -14.81 -29.68
C GLU A 300 -2.61 -16.33 -29.60
N VAL A 301 -3.45 -16.77 -28.66
CA VAL A 301 -3.75 -18.18 -28.47
C VAL A 301 -5.23 -18.42 -28.74
N ASP A 302 -5.52 -19.28 -29.69
CA ASP A 302 -6.89 -19.75 -29.93
C ASP A 302 -7.27 -20.73 -28.81
N PHE A 303 -7.86 -20.18 -27.77
CA PHE A 303 -8.28 -20.92 -26.58
C PHE A 303 -9.53 -20.28 -25.96
N ALA A 304 -10.52 -21.11 -25.68
CA ALA A 304 -11.72 -20.68 -24.96
C ALA A 304 -12.20 -21.80 -24.01
N ARG A 305 -12.72 -21.38 -22.87
CA ARG A 305 -13.38 -22.30 -21.93
C ARG A 305 -14.89 -22.33 -22.17
N GLY A 306 -15.49 -23.50 -22.05
CA GLY A 306 -16.95 -23.64 -22.22
C GLY A 306 -17.76 -22.73 -21.26
N GLU A 307 -17.28 -22.55 -20.03
CA GLU A 307 -17.93 -21.69 -19.05
C GLU A 307 -17.96 -20.20 -19.44
N TRP A 308 -16.95 -19.69 -20.19
CA TRP A 308 -16.93 -18.32 -20.69
C TRP A 308 -18.06 -18.11 -21.69
N LYS A 309 -18.22 -19.03 -22.62
CA LYS A 309 -19.30 -19.00 -23.63
C LYS A 309 -20.68 -19.09 -22.98
N LEU A 310 -20.85 -19.98 -22.00
CA LEU A 310 -22.11 -20.12 -21.26
C LEU A 310 -22.50 -18.85 -20.51
N ARG A 311 -21.53 -18.05 -20.10
CA ARG A 311 -21.76 -16.79 -19.37
C ARG A 311 -21.70 -15.53 -20.26
N GLY A 312 -21.56 -15.70 -21.57
CA GLY A 312 -21.49 -14.60 -22.55
C GLY A 312 -20.24 -13.72 -22.36
N LEU A 313 -19.13 -14.30 -21.85
CA LEU A 313 -17.90 -13.58 -21.63
C LEU A 313 -16.93 -13.83 -22.81
N GLU A 314 -16.54 -12.75 -23.48
CA GLU A 314 -15.50 -12.80 -24.49
C GLU A 314 -14.14 -12.63 -23.83
N VAL A 315 -13.26 -13.61 -24.03
CA VAL A 315 -11.92 -13.63 -23.45
C VAL A 315 -10.89 -13.86 -24.54
N ARG A 316 -9.97 -12.94 -24.65
CA ARG A 316 -8.77 -13.02 -25.48
C ARG A 316 -7.63 -13.59 -24.64
N VAL A 317 -6.87 -14.52 -25.23
CA VAL A 317 -5.75 -15.16 -24.56
C VAL A 317 -4.45 -14.78 -25.25
N ILE A 318 -3.53 -14.19 -24.48
CA ILE A 318 -2.22 -13.76 -24.96
C ILE A 318 -1.16 -14.59 -24.26
N ALA A 319 -0.35 -15.33 -25.01
CA ALA A 319 0.83 -16.00 -24.49
C ALA A 319 2.06 -15.09 -24.60
N VAL A 320 2.85 -15.09 -23.55
CA VAL A 320 4.15 -14.40 -23.49
C VAL A 320 5.21 -15.44 -23.16
N ARG A 321 6.28 -15.46 -23.95
CA ARG A 321 7.44 -16.29 -23.63
C ARG A 321 8.68 -15.41 -23.45
N SER A 322 9.46 -15.71 -22.41
CA SER A 322 10.68 -15.01 -22.09
C SER A 322 11.83 -16.01 -21.92
N LEU A 323 13.04 -15.64 -22.36
CA LEU A 323 14.22 -16.50 -22.15
C LEU A 323 14.48 -16.69 -20.66
N ASP A 324 14.57 -17.94 -20.24
CA ASP A 324 14.99 -18.29 -18.88
C ASP A 324 16.51 -18.33 -18.79
N ARG A 325 17.11 -17.18 -18.45
CA ARG A 325 18.56 -17.07 -18.26
C ARG A 325 19.08 -17.77 -16.99
N GLN A 326 18.19 -18.25 -16.12
CA GLN A 326 18.56 -18.82 -14.82
C GLN A 326 18.32 -20.34 -14.71
N GLY A 327 17.67 -20.97 -15.69
CA GLY A 327 17.41 -22.40 -15.71
C GLY A 327 16.59 -22.93 -14.53
N LYS A 328 15.78 -22.05 -13.90
CA LYS A 328 15.05 -22.38 -12.67
C LYS A 328 13.67 -23.00 -12.87
N GLN A 329 13.15 -22.93 -14.10
CA GLN A 329 11.83 -23.48 -14.39
C GLN A 329 11.97 -24.88 -14.97
N LEU A 330 11.16 -25.82 -14.46
CA LEU A 330 10.95 -27.11 -15.10
C LEU A 330 10.19 -26.86 -16.41
N TYR A 331 10.81 -27.22 -17.53
CA TYR A 331 10.22 -27.04 -18.85
C TYR A 331 9.15 -28.10 -19.11
N LEU A 332 8.03 -27.65 -19.66
CA LEU A 332 6.99 -28.57 -20.16
C LEU A 332 7.35 -29.21 -21.52
N TRP A 333 8.43 -28.72 -22.16
CA TRP A 333 8.86 -29.11 -23.50
C TRP A 333 10.37 -29.22 -23.58
N ASP A 334 10.87 -30.25 -24.27
CA ASP A 334 12.31 -30.54 -24.41
C ASP A 334 13.13 -29.49 -25.19
N ASP A 335 12.49 -28.48 -25.80
CA ASP A 335 13.10 -27.54 -26.74
C ASP A 335 13.15 -26.10 -26.21
N SER A 336 12.99 -25.89 -24.90
CA SER A 336 12.71 -24.50 -24.48
C SER A 336 13.67 -23.94 -23.47
N GLU A 337 14.52 -23.07 -23.95
CA GLU A 337 15.11 -21.99 -23.16
C GLU A 337 14.05 -20.93 -22.76
N TRP A 338 12.76 -21.19 -23.02
CA TRP A 338 11.66 -20.24 -22.86
C TRP A 338 10.75 -20.60 -21.69
N THR A 339 10.53 -19.65 -20.80
CA THR A 339 9.43 -19.70 -19.83
C THR A 339 8.18 -19.11 -20.48
N VAL A 340 7.03 -19.73 -20.27
CA VAL A 340 5.77 -19.28 -20.87
C VAL A 340 4.74 -18.90 -19.81
N GLN A 341 4.05 -17.79 -20.01
CA GLN A 341 2.89 -17.35 -19.24
C GLN A 341 1.77 -17.01 -20.22
N ALA A 342 0.53 -17.08 -19.76
CA ALA A 342 -0.59 -16.58 -20.52
C ALA A 342 -1.40 -15.57 -19.72
N PHE A 343 -2.01 -14.63 -20.41
CA PHE A 343 -2.87 -13.60 -19.87
C PHE A 343 -4.24 -13.65 -20.50
N LEU A 344 -5.25 -13.43 -19.70
CA LEU A 344 -6.65 -13.36 -20.05
C LEU A 344 -7.09 -11.88 -20.02
N THR A 345 -7.78 -11.44 -21.07
CA THR A 345 -8.30 -10.07 -21.13
C THR A 345 -9.60 -10.00 -21.94
N ASN A 346 -10.45 -9.00 -21.63
CA ASN A 346 -11.58 -8.58 -22.47
C ASN A 346 -11.24 -7.37 -23.36
N ASP A 347 -9.98 -6.92 -23.37
CA ASP A 347 -9.50 -5.90 -24.30
C ASP A 347 -9.22 -6.53 -25.65
N MET A 348 -10.23 -6.50 -26.54
CA MET A 348 -10.17 -7.15 -27.85
C MET A 348 -9.34 -6.37 -28.88
N HIS A 349 -9.02 -5.10 -28.59
CA HIS A 349 -8.38 -4.18 -29.55
C HIS A 349 -6.97 -3.76 -29.14
N GLY A 350 -6.62 -3.90 -27.86
CA GLY A 350 -5.29 -3.53 -27.34
C GLY A 350 -4.18 -4.35 -27.98
N ASP A 351 -3.03 -3.73 -28.25
CA ASP A 351 -1.87 -4.46 -28.76
C ASP A 351 -1.38 -5.47 -27.73
N ALA A 352 -1.05 -6.70 -28.17
CA ALA A 352 -0.62 -7.77 -27.27
C ALA A 352 0.69 -7.44 -26.53
N ASP A 353 1.59 -6.68 -27.17
CA ASP A 353 2.84 -6.23 -26.58
C ASP A 353 2.58 -5.23 -25.45
N ASP A 354 1.71 -4.24 -25.73
CA ASP A 354 1.30 -3.25 -24.74
C ASP A 354 0.63 -3.92 -23.54
N LEU A 355 -0.26 -4.88 -23.79
CA LEU A 355 -0.94 -5.63 -22.73
C LEU A 355 0.06 -6.43 -21.89
N ALA A 356 1.05 -7.05 -22.50
CA ALA A 356 2.10 -7.76 -21.77
C ALA A 356 2.92 -6.80 -20.89
N HIS A 357 3.31 -5.63 -21.39
CA HIS A 357 4.01 -4.61 -20.63
C HIS A 357 3.13 -4.00 -19.52
N HIS A 358 1.84 -3.79 -19.79
CA HIS A 358 0.90 -3.35 -18.76
C HIS A 358 0.78 -4.35 -17.61
N TYR A 359 0.85 -5.66 -17.92
CA TYR A 359 0.85 -6.66 -16.85
C TYR A 359 2.12 -6.62 -16.01
N ASP A 360 3.29 -6.38 -16.61
CA ASP A 360 4.55 -6.26 -15.87
C ASP A 360 4.49 -5.16 -14.80
N GLY A 361 3.77 -4.08 -15.08
CA GLY A 361 3.51 -3.01 -14.10
C GLY A 361 2.79 -3.48 -12.84
N ARG A 362 2.12 -4.65 -12.86
CA ARG A 362 1.54 -5.28 -11.66
C ARG A 362 2.59 -5.64 -10.61
N ALA A 363 3.82 -5.92 -11.03
CA ALA A 363 4.91 -6.19 -10.09
C ALA A 363 5.10 -5.07 -9.05
N GLY A 364 4.60 -3.86 -9.31
CA GLY A 364 4.58 -2.76 -8.34
C GLY A 364 3.68 -2.99 -7.11
N VAL A 365 2.74 -3.96 -7.14
CA VAL A 365 1.92 -4.28 -5.96
C VAL A 365 2.72 -5.03 -4.88
N GLU A 366 3.69 -5.84 -5.27
CA GLU A 366 4.51 -6.62 -4.34
C GLU A 366 5.36 -5.74 -3.40
N PRO A 367 6.08 -4.70 -3.90
CA PRO A 367 6.74 -3.73 -3.04
C PRO A 367 5.78 -2.99 -2.10
N LEU A 368 4.56 -2.64 -2.54
CA LEU A 368 3.56 -2.02 -1.68
C LEU A 368 3.15 -2.98 -0.55
N ILE A 369 2.82 -4.23 -0.87
CA ILE A 369 2.49 -5.24 0.15
C ILE A 369 3.67 -5.43 1.10
N GLY A 370 4.90 -5.46 0.59
CA GLY A 370 6.11 -5.50 1.41
C GLY A 370 6.21 -4.31 2.39
N ASP A 371 5.91 -3.09 1.94
CA ASP A 371 5.86 -1.90 2.79
C ASP A 371 4.69 -1.97 3.79
N LEU A 372 3.51 -2.41 3.36
CA LEU A 372 2.36 -2.57 4.24
C LEU A 372 2.64 -3.59 5.35
N LYS A 373 3.28 -4.71 5.04
CA LYS A 373 3.71 -5.71 6.02
C LYS A 373 4.82 -5.22 6.94
N GLY A 374 5.88 -4.68 6.36
CA GLY A 374 7.09 -4.29 7.07
C GLY A 374 6.97 -2.94 7.78
N ALA A 375 6.65 -1.89 7.04
CA ALA A 375 6.63 -0.54 7.55
C ALA A 375 5.34 -0.18 8.28
N TRP A 376 4.19 -0.72 7.86
CA TRP A 376 2.88 -0.45 8.46
C TRP A 376 2.41 -1.59 9.38
N GLY A 377 3.04 -2.76 9.29
CA GLY A 377 2.74 -3.92 10.14
C GLY A 377 1.29 -4.38 10.03
N ILE A 378 0.72 -4.47 8.82
CA ILE A 378 -0.68 -4.89 8.64
C ILE A 378 -0.95 -6.27 9.24
N GLY A 379 0.04 -7.17 9.27
CA GLY A 379 -0.04 -8.48 9.91
C GLY A 379 0.18 -8.46 11.44
N LYS A 380 0.32 -7.28 12.05
CA LYS A 380 0.41 -7.16 13.51
C LYS A 380 -0.97 -6.89 14.08
N VAL A 381 -1.68 -7.99 14.35
CA VAL A 381 -3.05 -7.95 14.88
C VAL A 381 -3.07 -7.58 16.37
N PRO A 382 -3.90 -6.60 16.77
CA PRO A 382 -3.93 -6.13 18.15
C PRO A 382 -4.85 -6.92 19.08
N SER A 383 -5.75 -7.75 18.56
CA SER A 383 -6.83 -8.37 19.33
C SER A 383 -7.05 -9.83 18.94
N ALA A 384 -7.75 -10.58 19.79
CA ALA A 384 -8.34 -11.87 19.42
C ALA A 384 -9.61 -11.71 18.54
N ASP A 385 -10.20 -10.54 18.52
CA ASP A 385 -11.47 -10.22 17.89
C ASP A 385 -11.25 -9.84 16.40
N PHE A 386 -12.11 -10.36 15.51
CA PHE A 386 -11.96 -10.17 14.06
C PHE A 386 -12.20 -8.72 13.63
N GLU A 387 -13.27 -8.10 14.14
CA GLU A 387 -13.66 -6.74 13.78
C GLU A 387 -12.61 -5.72 14.25
N ALA A 388 -12.04 -5.92 15.44
CA ALA A 388 -10.94 -5.10 15.95
C ALA A 388 -9.68 -5.20 15.06
N ASN A 389 -9.39 -6.40 14.57
CA ASN A 389 -8.25 -6.63 13.66
C ASN A 389 -8.53 -6.05 12.27
N HIS A 390 -9.78 -6.10 11.80
CA HIS A 390 -10.19 -5.46 10.56
C HIS A 390 -10.09 -3.94 10.66
N ALA A 391 -10.57 -3.33 11.75
CA ALA A 391 -10.41 -1.91 12.02
C ALA A 391 -8.93 -1.49 12.03
N ALA A 392 -8.06 -2.28 12.67
CA ALA A 392 -6.63 -2.02 12.70
C ALA A 392 -5.98 -2.10 11.30
N LEU A 393 -6.39 -3.04 10.46
CA LEU A 393 -5.97 -3.12 9.07
C LEU A 393 -6.37 -1.84 8.32
N LEU A 394 -7.65 -1.49 8.32
CA LEU A 394 -8.18 -0.33 7.60
C LEU A 394 -7.53 0.98 8.08
N LEU A 395 -7.29 1.12 9.37
CA LEU A 395 -6.62 2.30 9.94
C LEU A 395 -5.18 2.45 9.43
N LYS A 396 -4.46 1.34 9.28
CA LYS A 396 -3.09 1.33 8.69
C LYS A 396 -3.11 1.69 7.22
N LEU A 397 -4.10 1.19 6.46
CA LEU A 397 -4.30 1.54 5.05
C LEU A 397 -4.67 3.01 4.89
N LEU A 398 -5.57 3.53 5.73
CA LEU A 398 -5.88 4.96 5.79
C LEU A 398 -4.62 5.80 6.06
N THR A 399 -3.82 5.38 7.05
CA THR A 399 -2.57 6.08 7.39
C THR A 399 -1.57 6.08 6.23
N HIS A 400 -1.45 4.96 5.51
CA HIS A 400 -0.67 4.89 4.28
C HIS A 400 -1.16 5.92 3.25
N ASN A 401 -2.46 5.97 2.98
CA ASN A 401 -3.05 6.90 2.02
C ASN A 401 -2.85 8.37 2.44
N LEU A 402 -3.01 8.70 3.71
CA LEU A 402 -2.74 10.03 4.23
C LEU A 402 -1.28 10.43 4.06
N LEU A 403 -0.33 9.51 4.32
CA LEU A 403 1.09 9.75 4.07
C LEU A 403 1.37 9.95 2.58
N ARG A 404 0.83 9.11 1.70
CA ARG A 404 0.99 9.25 0.25
C ARG A 404 0.46 10.59 -0.22
N ARG A 405 -0.74 10.98 0.21
CA ARG A 405 -1.36 12.25 -0.11
C ARG A 405 -0.53 13.43 0.38
N TYR A 406 -0.03 13.35 1.62
CA TYR A 406 0.88 14.36 2.18
C TYR A 406 2.13 14.54 1.32
N VAL A 407 2.79 13.44 0.96
CA VAL A 407 4.01 13.48 0.14
C VAL A 407 3.74 14.02 -1.26
N LEU A 408 2.66 13.59 -1.93
CA LEU A 408 2.31 14.05 -3.28
C LEU A 408 2.05 15.56 -3.33
N VAL A 409 1.53 16.14 -2.23
CA VAL A 409 1.22 17.58 -2.15
C VAL A 409 2.43 18.39 -1.65
N THR A 410 3.11 17.94 -0.59
CA THR A 410 4.11 18.78 0.12
C THR A 410 5.55 18.47 -0.27
N ALA A 411 5.83 17.27 -0.76
CA ALA A 411 7.18 16.83 -1.09
C ALA A 411 7.19 15.87 -2.32
N PRO A 412 6.66 16.29 -3.50
CA PRO A 412 6.48 15.43 -4.67
C PRO A 412 7.78 14.79 -5.17
N ALA A 413 8.91 15.43 -4.95
CA ALA A 413 10.23 14.86 -5.26
C ALA A 413 10.56 13.56 -4.48
N LEU A 414 9.86 13.31 -3.38
CA LEU A 414 10.00 12.10 -2.58
C LEU A 414 8.93 11.04 -2.89
N ALA A 415 8.09 11.26 -3.90
CA ALA A 415 6.96 10.38 -4.20
C ALA A 415 7.35 8.91 -4.47
N ALA A 416 8.56 8.66 -5.00
CA ALA A 416 9.08 7.31 -5.22
C ALA A 416 9.67 6.64 -3.96
N TRP A 417 9.75 7.37 -2.83
CA TRP A 417 10.35 6.83 -1.61
C TRP A 417 9.37 5.95 -0.85
N ARG A 418 9.91 4.90 -0.22
CA ARG A 418 9.15 4.01 0.66
C ARG A 418 8.94 4.61 2.05
N ALA A 419 7.93 4.15 2.76
CA ALA A 419 7.52 4.67 4.07
C ALA A 419 8.68 4.81 5.10
N PRO A 420 9.62 3.88 5.27
CA PRO A 420 10.72 4.06 6.23
C PRO A 420 11.63 5.25 5.91
N TRP A 421 11.87 5.52 4.63
CA TRP A 421 12.68 6.66 4.19
C TRP A 421 11.93 7.98 4.35
N LEU A 422 10.65 7.99 4.01
CA LEU A 422 9.76 9.15 4.21
C LEU A 422 9.69 9.53 5.69
N ARG A 423 9.57 8.55 6.60
CA ARG A 423 9.57 8.77 8.04
C ARG A 423 10.83 9.49 8.51
N ARG A 424 12.00 9.01 8.10
CA ARG A 424 13.29 9.62 8.45
C ARG A 424 13.45 11.02 7.88
N ALA A 425 12.96 11.25 6.67
CA ALA A 425 13.08 12.55 6.00
C ALA A 425 12.12 13.60 6.56
N LEU A 426 10.87 13.20 6.86
CA LEU A 426 9.77 14.13 7.10
C LEU A 426 9.29 14.18 8.56
N PHE A 427 9.36 13.06 9.30
CA PHE A 427 8.70 12.95 10.62
C PHE A 427 9.68 12.81 11.78
N VAL A 428 10.71 11.98 11.66
CA VAL A 428 11.73 11.78 12.69
C VAL A 428 12.70 12.95 12.65
N VAL A 429 12.24 14.08 13.13
CA VAL A 429 12.94 15.37 13.13
C VAL A 429 12.98 15.92 14.53
N ALA A 430 14.18 16.13 15.04
CA ALA A 430 14.33 16.76 16.36
C ALA A 430 13.69 18.16 16.38
N GLY A 431 12.97 18.46 17.44
CA GLY A 431 12.36 19.75 17.65
C GLY A 431 12.39 20.16 19.11
N ARG A 432 12.20 21.44 19.36
CA ARG A 432 12.14 21.99 20.71
C ARG A 432 10.98 22.99 20.85
N PHE A 433 10.16 22.79 21.86
CA PHE A 433 9.15 23.78 22.23
C PHE A 433 9.80 24.98 22.91
N VAL A 434 9.49 26.16 22.39
CA VAL A 434 9.92 27.46 22.94
C VAL A 434 8.69 28.28 23.29
N ARG A 435 8.64 28.85 24.47
CA ARG A 435 7.57 29.79 24.90
C ARG A 435 7.92 31.19 24.46
N HIS A 436 6.97 31.87 23.83
CA HIS A 436 7.01 33.32 23.57
C HIS A 436 5.69 33.93 24.06
N GLY A 437 5.73 34.65 25.15
CA GLY A 437 4.52 35.19 25.75
C GLY A 437 3.49 34.12 26.08
N ARG A 438 2.27 34.23 25.51
CA ARG A 438 1.19 33.25 25.66
C ARG A 438 1.24 32.07 24.64
N GLY A 439 2.13 32.16 23.63
CA GLY A 439 2.23 31.18 22.56
C GLY A 439 3.36 30.17 22.77
N ARG A 440 3.21 29.00 22.13
CA ARG A 440 4.27 27.98 22.02
C ARG A 440 4.70 27.90 20.56
N THR A 441 5.99 27.88 20.29
CA THR A 441 6.57 27.69 18.98
C THR A 441 7.39 26.40 18.99
N LEU A 442 7.18 25.52 18.03
CA LEU A 442 8.03 24.36 17.83
C LEU A 442 9.14 24.72 16.84
N ARG A 443 10.38 24.78 17.32
CA ARG A 443 11.58 24.94 16.48
C ARG A 443 12.08 23.57 16.05
N LEU A 444 12.24 23.38 14.74
CA LEU A 444 12.71 22.12 14.16
C LEU A 444 14.20 22.19 13.84
N ALA A 445 14.88 21.04 13.95
CA ALA A 445 16.21 20.89 13.40
C ALA A 445 16.15 21.03 11.87
N PRO A 446 17.16 21.67 11.24
CA PRO A 446 17.16 21.85 9.79
C PRO A 446 17.22 20.52 9.07
N ARG A 447 16.34 20.35 8.08
CA ARG A 447 16.27 19.21 7.18
C ARG A 447 16.08 19.70 5.75
N PRO A 448 16.78 19.15 4.72
CA PRO A 448 16.66 19.63 3.35
C PRO A 448 15.23 19.64 2.80
N HIS A 449 14.41 18.65 3.19
CA HIS A 449 13.04 18.48 2.72
C HIS A 449 11.97 19.21 3.55
N LEU A 450 12.38 19.93 4.60
CA LEU A 450 11.48 20.73 5.48
C LEU A 450 11.73 22.23 5.38
N LEU A 451 12.73 22.65 4.59
CA LEU A 451 13.13 24.06 4.47
C LEU A 451 12.38 24.83 3.38
N ASN A 452 11.51 24.14 2.63
CA ASN A 452 10.70 24.76 1.56
C ASN A 452 9.23 24.85 1.97
#